data_8821e79c3e23444f65a613b60d6d25f2
#
_entry.id   8821e79c3e23444f65a613b60d6d25f2
#
_cell.length_a   1.000
_cell.length_b   1.000
_cell.length_c   1.000
_cell.angle_alpha   90.00
_cell.angle_beta   90.00
_cell.angle_gamma   90.00
#
_symmetry.space_group_name_H-M   'P 1'
#
loop_
_entity.id
_entity.type
_entity.pdbx_description
1 polymer ?
#
loop_
_entity_poly.entity_id
_entity_poly.type
_entity_poly.pdbx_seq_one_letter_code
_entity_poly.pdbx_strand_id
1 'polypeptide(L)'
;MPAVSRKGDSLSTGHICTSTTTLDTPGQSQVFANGLLVARVSDPTVPHPNPPAPPCPDHVANVNAGSPNVFAVGIAVARIGDSADAGAMTSGSGNVFANG
;
A
#
# COMPACT_ATOMS: atom_id res chain seq x y z
N MET A 1 -13.73 11.34 0.18
CA MET A 1 -12.97 10.46 -0.74
C MET A 1 -11.53 10.34 -0.26
N PRO A 2 -11.04 9.09 0.10
CA PRO A 2 -9.64 8.91 0.53
C PRO A 2 -8.64 9.15 -0.60
N ALA A 3 -7.46 9.62 -0.24
CA ALA A 3 -6.36 9.82 -1.19
C ALA A 3 -5.83 8.47 -1.70
N VAL A 4 -5.53 8.41 -2.98
CA VAL A 4 -4.97 7.23 -3.64
C VAL A 4 -3.52 7.02 -3.19
N SER A 5 -3.18 5.81 -2.78
CA SER A 5 -1.81 5.43 -2.43
C SER A 5 -0.99 5.04 -3.65
N ARG A 6 0.32 5.27 -3.59
CA ARG A 6 1.23 5.14 -4.72
C ARG A 6 2.51 4.43 -4.29
N LYS A 7 3.33 4.06 -5.27
CA LYS A 7 4.69 3.55 -4.98
C LYS A 7 5.41 4.50 -4.02
N GLY A 8 5.98 3.95 -2.96
CA GLY A 8 6.71 4.70 -1.94
C GLY A 8 5.85 5.28 -0.83
N ASP A 9 4.52 5.23 -0.94
CA ASP A 9 3.64 5.71 0.12
C ASP A 9 3.72 4.79 1.33
N SER A 10 3.55 5.37 2.52
CA SER A 10 3.76 4.68 3.78
C SER A 10 2.48 3.99 4.27
N LEU A 11 2.71 2.97 5.09
CA LEU A 11 1.66 2.22 5.77
C LEU A 11 2.13 1.86 7.17
N SER A 12 1.17 1.64 8.06
CA SER A 12 1.43 0.99 9.34
C SER A 12 1.41 -0.52 9.12
N THR A 13 2.39 -1.22 9.68
CA THR A 13 2.49 -2.68 9.48
C THR A 13 1.55 -3.45 10.37
N GLY A 14 1.17 -2.87 11.53
CA GLY A 14 0.31 -3.54 12.50
C GLY A 14 1.01 -4.65 13.28
N HIS A 15 2.34 -4.82 13.13
CA HIS A 15 3.09 -5.84 13.86
C HIS A 15 4.38 -5.27 14.45
N ILE A 16 4.96 -5.98 15.41
CA ILE A 16 6.24 -5.60 16.02
C ILE A 16 7.39 -5.83 15.03
N CYS A 17 8.58 -5.42 15.42
CA CYS A 17 9.83 -5.41 14.65
C CYS A 17 9.92 -4.25 13.67
N THR A 18 8.84 -3.86 13.04
CA THR A 18 8.73 -2.69 12.15
C THR A 18 7.32 -2.13 12.29
N SER A 19 7.19 -0.89 12.74
CA SER A 19 5.86 -0.28 12.90
C SER A 19 5.32 0.36 11.63
N THR A 20 6.22 0.82 10.74
CA THR A 20 5.86 1.45 9.46
C THR A 20 6.78 0.95 8.36
N THR A 21 6.27 0.92 7.13
CA THR A 21 7.05 0.61 5.95
C THR A 21 6.45 1.36 4.75
N THR A 22 6.93 1.08 3.56
CA THR A 22 6.45 1.73 2.34
C THR A 22 6.12 0.68 1.28
N LEU A 23 5.32 1.11 0.28
CA LEU A 23 5.01 0.27 -0.86
C LEU A 23 6.19 0.20 -1.82
N ASP A 24 6.42 -0.98 -2.34
CA ASP A 24 7.37 -1.23 -3.43
C ASP A 24 6.70 -0.93 -4.78
N THR A 25 7.30 -1.39 -5.87
CA THR A 25 6.78 -1.15 -7.22
C THR A 25 5.48 -1.92 -7.42
N PRO A 26 4.36 -1.23 -7.75
CA PRO A 26 3.11 -1.90 -8.09
C PRO A 26 3.23 -2.83 -9.30
N GLY A 27 2.30 -3.76 -9.40
CA GLY A 27 2.25 -4.71 -10.50
C GLY A 27 1.69 -4.15 -11.80
N GLN A 28 1.49 -2.85 -11.90
CA GLN A 28 1.04 -2.17 -13.12
C GLN A 28 2.00 -1.01 -13.45
N SER A 29 2.04 -0.60 -14.71
CA SER A 29 2.97 0.42 -15.17
C SER A 29 2.29 1.50 -16.03
N GLN A 30 0.97 1.64 -15.96
CA GLN A 30 0.20 2.50 -16.87
C GLN A 30 -0.53 3.65 -16.18
N VAL A 31 -0.86 3.52 -14.89
CA VAL A 31 -1.67 4.50 -14.17
C VAL A 31 -0.83 5.16 -13.10
N PHE A 32 -0.77 6.49 -13.12
CA PHE A 32 0.05 7.30 -12.22
C PHE A 32 -0.79 8.32 -11.49
N ALA A 33 -0.37 8.67 -10.29
CA ALA A 33 -0.86 9.82 -9.55
C ALA A 33 0.34 10.63 -9.11
N ASN A 34 0.40 11.90 -9.53
CA ASN A 34 1.54 12.80 -9.25
C ASN A 34 2.88 12.22 -9.71
N GLY A 35 2.89 11.53 -10.86
CA GLY A 35 4.10 10.94 -11.42
C GLY A 35 4.56 9.64 -10.78
N LEU A 36 3.81 9.09 -9.83
CA LEU A 36 4.11 7.83 -9.16
C LEU A 36 3.08 6.77 -9.52
N LEU A 37 3.52 5.53 -9.69
CA LEU A 37 2.63 4.42 -10.00
C LEU A 37 1.59 4.22 -8.90
N VAL A 38 0.32 4.15 -9.29
CA VAL A 38 -0.78 3.91 -8.35
C VAL A 38 -0.73 2.48 -7.84
N ALA A 39 -0.86 2.32 -6.52
CA ALA A 39 -0.90 1.01 -5.88
C ALA A 39 -2.31 0.41 -5.95
N ARG A 40 -2.37 -0.93 -5.96
CA ARG A 40 -3.61 -1.69 -6.07
C ARG A 40 -3.63 -2.81 -5.05
N VAL A 41 -4.79 -3.42 -4.87
CA VAL A 41 -4.90 -4.64 -4.06
C VAL A 41 -3.89 -5.68 -4.57
N SER A 42 -3.20 -6.34 -3.64
CA SER A 42 -2.14 -7.33 -3.84
C SER A 42 -0.77 -6.76 -4.22
N ASP A 43 -0.63 -5.45 -4.37
CA ASP A 43 0.68 -4.86 -4.63
C ASP A 43 1.57 -4.92 -3.37
N PRO A 44 2.90 -5.14 -3.54
CA PRO A 44 3.75 -5.49 -2.41
C PRO A 44 4.31 -4.28 -1.67
N THR A 45 4.62 -4.52 -0.39
CA THR A 45 5.51 -3.62 0.38
C THR A 45 6.96 -3.91 0.05
N VAL A 46 7.86 -2.99 0.42
CA VAL A 46 9.28 -3.31 0.48
C VAL A 46 9.52 -4.38 1.57
N PRO A 47 10.58 -5.20 1.47
CA PRO A 47 10.92 -6.14 2.53
C PRO A 47 11.15 -5.40 3.86
N HIS A 48 10.61 -5.93 4.93
CA HIS A 48 10.74 -5.32 6.26
C HIS A 48 10.67 -6.38 7.36
N PRO A 49 11.28 -6.12 8.54
CA PRO A 49 11.29 -7.09 9.63
C PRO A 49 9.90 -7.46 10.12
N ASN A 50 9.71 -8.74 10.41
CA ASN A 50 8.43 -9.32 10.82
C ASN A 50 8.67 -10.35 11.94
N PRO A 51 7.74 -10.52 12.91
CA PRO A 51 7.87 -11.58 13.91
C PRO A 51 8.05 -12.97 13.28
N PRO A 52 8.69 -13.95 14.00
CA PRO A 52 9.05 -13.90 15.41
C PRO A 52 10.34 -13.12 15.68
N ALA A 53 10.37 -12.47 16.82
CA ALA A 53 11.49 -11.64 17.26
C ALA A 53 12.35 -12.39 18.27
N PRO A 54 13.56 -11.87 18.49
CA PRO A 54 14.63 -11.53 17.59
C PRO A 54 15.42 -12.76 17.16
N PRO A 55 16.13 -12.71 16.01
CA PRO A 55 16.10 -11.65 15.01
C PRO A 55 14.86 -11.75 14.15
N CYS A 56 14.29 -10.58 13.81
CA CYS A 56 13.08 -10.55 13.00
C CYS A 56 13.44 -10.77 11.53
N PRO A 57 12.99 -11.86 10.91
CA PRO A 57 13.26 -12.07 9.48
C PRO A 57 12.47 -11.09 8.63
N ASP A 58 13.03 -10.71 7.49
CA ASP A 58 12.31 -9.86 6.55
C ASP A 58 11.16 -10.62 5.90
N HIS A 59 10.04 -9.90 5.69
CA HIS A 59 8.96 -10.40 4.86
C HIS A 59 8.47 -9.31 3.91
N VAL A 60 7.70 -9.72 2.90
CA VAL A 60 6.99 -8.84 1.99
C VAL A 60 5.50 -9.04 2.25
N ALA A 61 4.80 -7.94 2.53
CA ALA A 61 3.35 -7.97 2.70
C ALA A 61 2.67 -7.34 1.51
N ASN A 62 1.35 -7.33 1.50
CA ASN A 62 0.55 -6.85 0.38
C ASN A 62 -0.55 -5.91 0.86
N VAL A 63 -1.02 -5.06 -0.06
CA VAL A 63 -2.26 -4.33 0.12
C VAL A 63 -3.42 -5.32 0.07
N ASN A 64 -4.32 -5.25 1.05
CA ASN A 64 -5.40 -6.22 1.22
C ASN A 64 -6.76 -5.71 0.76
N ALA A 65 -6.95 -4.39 0.70
CA ALA A 65 -8.24 -3.78 0.38
C ALA A 65 -8.03 -2.53 -0.47
N GLY A 66 -9.05 -2.16 -1.21
CA GLY A 66 -9.01 -0.98 -2.07
C GLY A 66 -10.39 -0.44 -2.34
N SER A 67 -10.48 0.51 -3.29
CA SER A 67 -11.74 1.13 -3.69
C SER A 67 -12.71 0.08 -4.25
N PRO A 68 -14.01 0.14 -3.88
CA PRO A 68 -15.00 -0.78 -4.46
C PRO A 68 -15.38 -0.42 -5.89
N ASN A 69 -15.00 0.77 -6.40
CA ASN A 69 -15.48 1.23 -7.70
C ASN A 69 -14.46 1.99 -8.54
N VAL A 70 -13.21 2.09 -8.09
CA VAL A 70 -12.11 2.71 -8.87
C VAL A 70 -11.00 1.68 -9.06
N PHE A 71 -10.61 1.45 -10.29
CA PHE A 71 -9.68 0.40 -10.66
C PHE A 71 -8.54 0.96 -11.52
N ALA A 72 -7.37 0.37 -11.40
CA ALA A 72 -6.24 0.63 -12.27
C ALA A 72 -5.83 -0.70 -12.91
N VAL A 73 -5.89 -0.76 -14.24
CA VAL A 73 -5.58 -1.99 -14.99
C VAL A 73 -6.36 -3.18 -14.41
N GLY A 74 -7.66 -2.97 -14.16
CA GLY A 74 -8.59 -4.03 -13.75
C GLY A 74 -8.57 -4.44 -12.30
N ILE A 75 -7.74 -3.79 -11.44
CA ILE A 75 -7.64 -4.14 -10.01
C ILE A 75 -7.90 -2.88 -9.16
N ALA A 76 -8.63 -3.04 -8.08
CA ALA A 76 -9.02 -1.93 -7.19
C ALA A 76 -7.80 -1.15 -6.69
N VAL A 77 -7.86 0.19 -6.75
CA VAL A 77 -6.77 1.04 -6.28
C VAL A 77 -6.74 1.09 -4.76
N ALA A 78 -5.53 1.15 -4.18
CA ALA A 78 -5.33 1.33 -2.75
C ALA A 78 -5.49 2.80 -2.36
N ARG A 79 -5.99 3.04 -1.15
CA ARG A 79 -6.23 4.39 -0.62
C ARG A 79 -5.77 4.47 0.83
N ILE A 80 -5.58 5.70 1.34
CA ILE A 80 -5.35 5.91 2.78
C ILE A 80 -6.49 5.24 3.56
N GLY A 81 -6.13 4.47 4.59
CA GLY A 81 -7.07 3.73 5.41
C GLY A 81 -7.36 2.32 4.94
N ASP A 82 -6.99 1.95 3.70
CA ASP A 82 -7.17 0.60 3.22
C ASP A 82 -6.16 -0.35 3.87
N SER A 83 -6.61 -1.57 4.18
CA SER A 83 -5.78 -2.55 4.86
C SER A 83 -4.55 -2.93 4.02
N ALA A 84 -3.41 -2.95 4.67
CA ALA A 84 -2.14 -3.39 4.09
C ALA A 84 -1.31 -4.03 5.18
N ASP A 85 -0.66 -5.17 4.90
CA ASP A 85 0.01 -5.97 5.92
C ASP A 85 -1.00 -6.28 7.05
N ALA A 86 -0.63 -6.08 8.31
CA ALA A 86 -1.57 -6.18 9.44
C ALA A 86 -2.06 -4.81 9.91
N GLY A 87 -1.77 -3.76 9.16
CA GLY A 87 -2.17 -2.38 9.44
C GLY A 87 -2.94 -1.77 8.28
N ALA A 88 -2.62 -0.54 7.93
CA ALA A 88 -3.34 0.21 6.91
C ALA A 88 -2.44 1.25 6.24
N MET A 89 -2.82 1.65 5.02
CA MET A 89 -2.14 2.74 4.31
C MET A 89 -2.31 4.06 5.07
N THR A 90 -1.21 4.80 5.21
CA THR A 90 -1.18 6.05 5.97
C THR A 90 -0.86 7.28 5.12
N SER A 91 -0.35 7.11 3.89
CA SER A 91 -0.10 8.24 3.01
C SER A 91 -0.57 7.97 1.59
N GLY A 92 -0.75 9.05 0.83
CA GLY A 92 -1.22 9.00 -0.55
C GLY A 92 -1.08 10.34 -1.24
N SER A 93 -1.68 10.45 -2.42
CA SER A 93 -1.67 11.65 -3.22
C SER A 93 -2.28 12.84 -2.50
N GLY A 94 -1.72 14.04 -2.69
CA GLY A 94 -2.31 15.27 -2.18
C GLY A 94 -3.53 15.75 -2.96
N ASN A 95 -3.79 15.20 -4.15
CA ASN A 95 -4.85 15.72 -5.02
C ASN A 95 -5.52 14.68 -5.92
N VAL A 96 -5.23 13.40 -5.75
CA VAL A 96 -5.91 12.30 -6.47
C VAL A 96 -6.60 11.40 -5.45
N PHE A 97 -7.90 11.21 -5.62
CA PHE A 97 -8.74 10.52 -4.65
C PHE A 97 -9.55 9.44 -5.34
N ALA A 98 -9.86 8.37 -4.62
CA ALA A 98 -10.70 7.29 -5.10
C ALA A 98 -11.89 7.11 -4.17
N ASN A 99 -13.07 6.96 -4.77
CA ASN A 99 -14.33 6.83 -4.06
C ASN A 99 -14.43 5.50 -3.30
N GLY A 100 -15.43 5.45 -2.48
CA GLY A 100 -15.76 4.30 -1.66
C GLY A 100 -15.41 4.52 -0.22
#